data_6ac2475492b77105b697f4379da988db
#
_entry.id   6ac2475492b77105b697f4379da988db
#
_cell.length_a   1.000
_cell.length_b   1.000
_cell.length_c   1.000
_cell.angle_alpha   90.00
_cell.angle_beta   90.00
_cell.angle_gamma   90.00
#
_symmetry.space_group_name_H-M   'P 1'
#
loop_
_entity.id
_entity.type
_entity.pdbx_description
1 polymer ?
#
loop_
_entity_poly.entity_id
_entity_poly.type
_entity_poly.pdbx_seq_one_letter_code
_entity_poly.pdbx_strand_id
1 'polypeptide(L)'
;GNKIITGYSGAAGASEVDELMDMIFSQEEAARHICRKIYRHFIYYKIDNDIEQTIIRPLAQVFQNNNFNIQPVLSALFKSRHFYDMIYSSACIIKSPLDFVIDLRNEYNVTLPSAADNEATYAVWESLRYEASEMQQELGSIPEVAGWYAYYQEPAFHELWINTSTYTRRNIFTDRMIADGITHNMQNVVIDPISFADQLPNPGDPNGLITQSLEILLRYPLSESAREFIKRSILLSGQLQDYYWTNAWDAFKANPADMGARQIVLTRLQALYKYIMNLLEYHLCY
;
A
#
# COMPACT_ATOMS: atom_id res chain seq x y z
N GLY A 1 -14.12 32.73 -22.47
CA GLY A 1 -14.43 34.16 -22.60
C GLY A 1 -13.51 34.99 -21.70
N ASN A 2 -13.26 36.25 -22.06
CA ASN A 2 -12.44 37.14 -21.23
C ASN A 2 -13.27 37.61 -20.03
N LYS A 3 -12.99 37.08 -18.86
CA LYS A 3 -13.45 37.65 -17.58
C LYS A 3 -12.37 38.62 -17.07
N ILE A 4 -12.79 39.78 -16.59
CA ILE A 4 -11.91 40.79 -16.02
C ILE A 4 -12.20 40.82 -14.52
N ILE A 5 -11.13 40.70 -13.72
CA ILE A 5 -11.20 40.95 -12.28
C ILE A 5 -11.05 42.45 -12.05
N THR A 6 -11.96 43.04 -11.34
CA THR A 6 -11.91 44.49 -11.03
C THR A 6 -10.84 44.71 -9.99
N GLY A 7 -9.85 45.55 -10.33
CA GLY A 7 -8.79 45.94 -9.40
C GLY A 7 -9.30 46.85 -8.29
N TYR A 8 -8.94 46.55 -7.06
CA TYR A 8 -9.26 47.34 -5.88
C TYR A 8 -8.00 47.80 -5.16
N SER A 9 -8.05 48.91 -4.45
CA SER A 9 -6.90 49.41 -3.68
C SER A 9 -7.08 49.13 -2.17
N GLY A 10 -5.97 48.96 -1.46
CA GLY A 10 -5.95 48.78 -0.02
C GLY A 10 -6.60 47.46 0.42
N ALA A 11 -7.30 47.46 1.54
CA ALA A 11 -7.92 46.26 2.12
C ALA A 11 -9.00 45.65 1.22
N ALA A 12 -9.61 46.42 0.34
CA ALA A 12 -10.60 45.92 -0.61
C ALA A 12 -10.00 45.00 -1.68
N GLY A 13 -8.65 45.04 -1.89
CA GLY A 13 -7.98 44.13 -2.79
C GLY A 13 -8.10 42.64 -2.41
N ALA A 14 -8.48 42.34 -1.18
CA ALA A 14 -8.73 40.94 -0.77
C ALA A 14 -9.89 40.30 -1.55
N SER A 15 -10.90 41.09 -1.99
CA SER A 15 -11.99 40.57 -2.81
C SER A 15 -11.59 40.12 -4.21
N GLU A 16 -10.45 40.57 -4.73
CA GLU A 16 -9.94 40.13 -6.02
C GLU A 16 -9.62 38.62 -6.03
N VAL A 17 -9.17 38.08 -4.88
CA VAL A 17 -8.93 36.64 -4.73
C VAL A 17 -10.24 35.88 -4.78
N ASP A 18 -11.29 36.38 -4.12
CA ASP A 18 -12.61 35.76 -4.12
C ASP A 18 -13.19 35.76 -5.55
N GLU A 19 -13.12 36.89 -6.25
CA GLU A 19 -13.55 36.98 -7.66
C GLU A 19 -12.76 36.01 -8.57
N LEU A 20 -11.43 35.86 -8.34
CA LEU A 20 -10.63 34.89 -9.06
C LEU A 20 -11.08 33.45 -8.78
N MET A 21 -11.31 33.11 -7.52
CA MET A 21 -11.78 31.79 -7.12
C MET A 21 -13.16 31.48 -7.72
N ASP A 22 -14.10 32.43 -7.65
CA ASP A 22 -15.42 32.30 -8.26
C ASP A 22 -15.34 32.09 -9.76
N MET A 23 -14.44 32.81 -10.43
CA MET A 23 -14.19 32.66 -11.85
C MET A 23 -13.65 31.26 -12.19
N ILE A 24 -12.70 30.74 -11.41
CA ILE A 24 -12.13 29.40 -11.60
C ILE A 24 -13.21 28.33 -11.38
N PHE A 25 -13.93 28.39 -10.28
CA PHE A 25 -14.95 27.40 -9.94
C PHE A 25 -16.21 27.48 -10.83
N SER A 26 -16.43 28.60 -11.52
CA SER A 26 -17.47 28.69 -12.54
C SER A 26 -17.16 27.87 -13.80
N GLN A 27 -15.92 27.41 -13.97
CA GLN A 27 -15.55 26.58 -15.12
C GLN A 27 -15.84 25.10 -14.82
N GLU A 28 -16.53 24.41 -15.74
CA GLU A 28 -16.78 22.97 -15.63
C GLU A 28 -15.48 22.17 -15.53
N GLU A 29 -14.42 22.62 -16.23
CA GLU A 29 -13.14 21.98 -16.23
C GLU A 29 -12.46 21.98 -14.85
N ALA A 30 -12.68 22.97 -14.01
CA ALA A 30 -12.15 22.99 -12.65
C ALA A 30 -12.66 21.78 -11.83
N ALA A 31 -13.96 21.50 -11.90
CA ALA A 31 -14.56 20.36 -11.24
C ALA A 31 -14.05 19.03 -11.82
N ARG A 32 -13.98 18.92 -13.15
CA ARG A 32 -13.45 17.73 -13.83
C ARG A 32 -11.99 17.47 -13.47
N HIS A 33 -11.16 18.50 -13.44
CA HIS A 33 -9.77 18.39 -13.06
C HIS A 33 -9.59 17.79 -11.66
N ILE A 34 -10.34 18.27 -10.67
CA ILE A 34 -10.31 17.73 -9.31
C ILE A 34 -10.80 16.27 -9.30
N CYS A 35 -11.89 15.95 -10.00
CA CYS A 35 -12.39 14.58 -10.07
C CYS A 35 -11.41 13.61 -10.75
N ARG A 36 -10.66 14.04 -11.79
CA ARG A 36 -9.59 13.22 -12.37
C ARG A 36 -8.46 12.96 -11.37
N LYS A 37 -8.08 13.94 -10.54
CA LYS A 37 -7.09 13.75 -9.46
C LYS A 37 -7.59 12.74 -8.43
N ILE A 38 -8.85 12.85 -8.00
CA ILE A 38 -9.49 11.90 -7.08
C ILE A 38 -9.48 10.49 -7.70
N TYR A 39 -9.89 10.36 -8.95
CA TYR A 39 -9.91 9.08 -9.67
C TYR A 39 -8.52 8.45 -9.74
N ARG A 40 -7.51 9.22 -10.15
CA ARG A 40 -6.12 8.74 -10.24
C ARG A 40 -5.54 8.30 -8.90
N HIS A 41 -5.95 8.95 -7.84
CA HIS A 41 -5.47 8.61 -6.50
C HIS A 41 -6.10 7.33 -5.95
N PHE A 42 -7.41 7.12 -6.18
CA PHE A 42 -8.15 6.03 -5.53
C PHE A 42 -8.45 4.84 -6.44
N ILE A 43 -8.36 4.99 -7.76
CA ILE A 43 -8.77 3.94 -8.71
C ILE A 43 -7.60 3.55 -9.62
N TYR A 44 -7.29 4.44 -10.57
CA TYR A 44 -6.29 4.14 -11.60
C TYR A 44 -5.81 5.40 -12.31
N TYR A 45 -4.56 5.42 -12.74
CA TYR A 45 -3.97 6.61 -13.36
C TYR A 45 -4.46 6.87 -14.79
N LYS A 46 -4.85 5.83 -15.51
CA LYS A 46 -5.28 5.95 -16.91
C LYS A 46 -6.74 6.31 -16.98
N ILE A 47 -7.03 7.44 -17.60
CA ILE A 47 -8.39 7.94 -17.86
C ILE A 47 -8.55 8.04 -19.37
N ASP A 48 -9.32 7.15 -19.95
CA ASP A 48 -9.70 7.19 -21.35
C ASP A 48 -10.98 8.01 -21.56
N ASN A 49 -11.45 8.10 -22.81
CA ASN A 49 -12.64 8.88 -23.13
C ASN A 49 -13.91 8.29 -22.52
N ASP A 50 -14.01 6.98 -22.37
CA ASP A 50 -15.17 6.35 -21.75
C ASP A 50 -15.25 6.69 -20.26
N ILE A 51 -14.16 6.53 -19.53
CA ILE A 51 -14.03 6.93 -18.12
C ILE A 51 -14.31 8.43 -17.94
N GLU A 52 -13.78 9.27 -18.83
CA GLU A 52 -14.06 10.71 -18.80
C GLU A 52 -15.54 11.03 -18.91
N GLN A 53 -16.27 10.35 -19.82
CA GLN A 53 -17.69 10.62 -20.05
C GLN A 53 -18.61 9.98 -19.01
N THR A 54 -18.31 8.72 -18.62
CA THR A 54 -19.22 7.92 -17.79
C THR A 54 -18.95 8.05 -16.29
N ILE A 55 -17.75 8.45 -15.90
CA ILE A 55 -17.35 8.54 -14.49
C ILE A 55 -16.98 9.97 -14.09
N ILE A 56 -16.00 10.58 -14.77
CA ILE A 56 -15.47 11.88 -14.34
C ILE A 56 -16.51 12.99 -14.46
N ARG A 57 -17.24 13.07 -15.58
CA ARG A 57 -18.29 14.11 -15.76
C ARG A 57 -19.42 13.98 -14.74
N PRO A 58 -20.03 12.82 -14.49
CA PRO A 58 -21.02 12.66 -13.44
C PRO A 58 -20.49 13.05 -12.05
N LEU A 59 -19.26 12.66 -11.70
CA LEU A 59 -18.64 13.05 -10.43
C LEU A 59 -18.42 14.57 -10.34
N ALA A 60 -18.02 15.22 -11.45
CA ALA A 60 -17.88 16.67 -11.49
C ALA A 60 -19.23 17.39 -11.27
N GLN A 61 -20.32 16.84 -11.78
CA GLN A 61 -21.67 17.36 -11.49
C GLN A 61 -22.05 17.20 -10.01
N VAL A 62 -21.76 16.05 -9.41
CA VAL A 62 -21.95 15.84 -7.96
C VAL A 62 -21.13 16.86 -7.19
N PHE A 63 -19.89 17.13 -7.58
CA PHE A 63 -19.02 18.09 -6.93
C PHE A 63 -19.57 19.52 -6.98
N GLN A 64 -19.97 19.99 -8.16
CA GLN A 64 -20.57 21.30 -8.36
C GLN A 64 -21.90 21.46 -7.60
N ASN A 65 -22.79 20.46 -7.69
CA ASN A 65 -24.10 20.48 -7.03
C ASN A 65 -24.02 20.47 -5.49
N ASN A 66 -22.88 20.11 -4.92
CA ASN A 66 -22.62 20.09 -3.48
C ASN A 66 -21.61 21.18 -3.06
N ASN A 67 -21.58 22.31 -3.74
CA ASN A 67 -20.72 23.47 -3.43
C ASN A 67 -19.24 23.08 -3.29
N PHE A 68 -18.74 22.25 -4.21
CA PHE A 68 -17.36 21.75 -4.23
C PHE A 68 -16.95 21.00 -2.96
N ASN A 69 -17.90 20.34 -2.30
CA ASN A 69 -17.61 19.44 -1.20
C ASN A 69 -17.15 18.08 -1.74
N ILE A 70 -15.96 17.63 -1.33
CA ILE A 70 -15.34 16.39 -1.78
C ILE A 70 -16.05 15.14 -1.23
N GLN A 71 -16.63 15.21 -0.02
CA GLN A 71 -17.23 14.05 0.63
C GLN A 71 -18.36 13.38 -0.19
N PRO A 72 -19.33 14.09 -0.81
CA PRO A 72 -20.30 13.48 -1.70
C PRO A 72 -19.67 12.81 -2.94
N VAL A 73 -18.58 13.38 -3.47
CA VAL A 73 -17.84 12.81 -4.61
C VAL A 73 -17.22 11.48 -4.24
N LEU A 74 -16.50 11.41 -3.12
CA LEU A 74 -15.92 10.19 -2.60
C LEU A 74 -16.99 9.13 -2.29
N SER A 75 -18.11 9.56 -1.68
CA SER A 75 -19.24 8.66 -1.41
C SER A 75 -19.83 8.08 -2.69
N ALA A 76 -20.03 8.91 -3.74
CA ALA A 76 -20.53 8.45 -5.02
C ALA A 76 -19.55 7.48 -5.71
N LEU A 77 -18.27 7.81 -5.68
CA LEU A 77 -17.21 6.98 -6.28
C LEU A 77 -17.09 5.63 -5.59
N PHE A 78 -16.91 5.60 -4.28
CA PHE A 78 -16.68 4.36 -3.51
C PHE A 78 -17.91 3.44 -3.41
N LYS A 79 -19.12 3.97 -3.63
CA LYS A 79 -20.34 3.16 -3.73
C LYS A 79 -20.68 2.74 -5.15
N SER A 80 -19.91 3.20 -6.15
CA SER A 80 -20.17 2.87 -7.55
C SER A 80 -19.74 1.44 -7.88
N ARG A 81 -20.48 0.80 -8.79
CA ARG A 81 -20.10 -0.48 -9.34
C ARG A 81 -18.72 -0.39 -10.03
N HIS A 82 -18.46 0.72 -10.71
CA HIS A 82 -17.18 0.97 -11.38
C HIS A 82 -15.98 0.85 -10.43
N PHE A 83 -16.08 1.37 -9.22
CA PHE A 83 -15.02 1.26 -8.21
C PHE A 83 -14.67 -0.20 -7.95
N TYR A 84 -15.68 -1.04 -7.68
CA TYR A 84 -15.45 -2.45 -7.38
C TYR A 84 -15.01 -3.25 -8.62
N ASP A 85 -15.60 -2.99 -9.79
CA ASP A 85 -15.20 -3.65 -11.02
C ASP A 85 -13.71 -3.36 -11.34
N MET A 86 -13.25 -2.12 -11.19
CA MET A 86 -11.85 -1.75 -11.41
C MET A 86 -10.91 -2.33 -10.35
N ILE A 87 -11.28 -2.26 -9.08
CA ILE A 87 -10.48 -2.80 -7.98
C ILE A 87 -10.26 -4.30 -8.16
N TYR A 88 -11.28 -5.06 -8.53
CA TYR A 88 -11.17 -6.52 -8.66
C TYR A 88 -10.67 -7.01 -10.02
N SER A 89 -10.62 -6.18 -11.04
CA SER A 89 -10.31 -6.64 -12.41
C SER A 89 -9.01 -6.13 -13.01
N SER A 90 -8.62 -4.89 -12.76
CA SER A 90 -7.54 -4.29 -13.57
C SER A 90 -6.80 -3.12 -12.96
N ALA A 91 -7.33 -2.48 -11.93
CA ALA A 91 -6.68 -1.32 -11.35
C ALA A 91 -5.63 -1.73 -10.32
N CYS A 92 -4.36 -1.61 -10.68
CA CYS A 92 -3.24 -1.79 -9.77
C CYS A 92 -2.47 -0.49 -9.67
N ILE A 93 -2.24 -0.05 -8.46
CA ILE A 93 -1.31 1.04 -8.16
C ILE A 93 -0.12 0.43 -7.44
N ILE A 94 1.07 0.76 -7.89
CA ILE A 94 2.29 0.37 -7.20
C ILE A 94 2.38 1.17 -5.90
N LYS A 95 2.53 0.50 -4.77
CA LYS A 95 2.75 1.13 -3.47
C LYS A 95 3.89 2.14 -3.57
N SER A 96 3.67 3.37 -3.11
CA SER A 96 4.80 4.27 -2.92
C SER A 96 5.79 3.67 -1.92
N PRO A 97 7.07 4.09 -1.90
CA PRO A 97 8.01 3.59 -0.90
C PRO A 97 7.54 3.79 0.54
N LEU A 98 6.88 4.91 0.82
CA LEU A 98 6.35 5.19 2.15
C LEU A 98 5.17 4.27 2.48
N ASP A 99 4.23 4.08 1.55
CA ASP A 99 3.12 3.14 1.71
C ASP A 99 3.66 1.72 1.93
N PHE A 100 4.65 1.30 1.13
CA PHE A 100 5.27 -0.01 1.24
C PHE A 100 5.87 -0.30 2.63
N VAL A 101 6.57 0.68 3.20
CA VAL A 101 7.17 0.56 4.55
C VAL A 101 6.10 0.55 5.65
N ILE A 102 5.05 1.38 5.51
CA ILE A 102 3.97 1.50 6.50
C ILE A 102 3.05 0.27 6.43
N ASP A 103 2.69 -0.17 5.22
CA ASP A 103 1.81 -1.33 5.02
C ASP A 103 2.43 -2.60 5.60
N LEU A 104 3.72 -2.85 5.38
CA LEU A 104 4.43 -3.98 5.98
C LEU A 104 4.26 -4.00 7.51
N ARG A 105 4.43 -2.84 8.15
CA ARG A 105 4.23 -2.71 9.61
C ARG A 105 2.79 -3.05 10.00
N ASN A 106 1.82 -2.58 9.24
CA ASN A 106 0.40 -2.75 9.55
C ASN A 106 -0.08 -4.19 9.24
N GLU A 107 0.30 -4.73 8.11
CA GLU A 107 -0.07 -6.09 7.67
C GLU A 107 0.41 -7.16 8.64
N TYR A 108 1.64 -7.05 9.11
CA TYR A 108 2.23 -8.00 10.06
C TYR A 108 2.09 -7.58 11.53
N ASN A 109 1.38 -6.50 11.82
CA ASN A 109 1.20 -5.93 13.16
C ASN A 109 2.54 -5.82 13.91
N VAL A 110 3.59 -5.32 13.22
CA VAL A 110 4.93 -5.20 13.78
C VAL A 110 4.91 -4.23 14.95
N THR A 111 5.36 -4.70 16.11
CA THR A 111 5.43 -3.90 17.34
C THR A 111 6.58 -2.90 17.25
N LEU A 112 6.26 -1.63 17.39
CA LEU A 112 7.24 -0.54 17.51
C LEU A 112 7.65 -0.32 18.97
N PRO A 113 8.79 0.36 19.24
CA PRO A 113 9.18 0.74 20.57
C PRO A 113 8.08 1.53 21.27
N SER A 114 8.07 1.46 22.61
CA SER A 114 7.12 2.23 23.42
C SER A 114 7.31 3.73 23.20
N ALA A 115 6.22 4.47 23.11
CA ALA A 115 6.25 5.93 23.03
C ALA A 115 6.94 6.60 24.24
N ALA A 116 7.13 5.87 25.36
CA ALA A 116 7.90 6.32 26.50
C ALA A 116 9.42 6.24 26.28
N ASP A 117 9.88 5.41 25.33
CA ASP A 117 11.28 5.34 24.89
C ASP A 117 11.44 6.16 23.61
N ASN A 118 11.57 7.47 23.79
CA ASN A 118 11.69 8.40 22.67
C ASN A 118 12.91 8.11 21.79
N GLU A 119 14.04 7.73 22.39
CA GLU A 119 15.27 7.48 21.65
C GLU A 119 15.12 6.30 20.70
N ALA A 120 14.64 5.16 21.19
CA ALA A 120 14.38 3.99 20.36
C ALA A 120 13.31 4.24 19.30
N THR A 121 12.24 4.95 19.68
CA THR A 121 11.14 5.30 18.75
C THR A 121 11.64 6.14 17.58
N TYR A 122 12.36 7.23 17.86
CA TYR A 122 12.89 8.10 16.79
C TYR A 122 13.96 7.41 15.95
N ALA A 123 14.80 6.57 16.52
CA ALA A 123 15.80 5.81 15.78
C ALA A 123 15.18 4.79 14.82
N VAL A 124 14.09 4.12 15.25
CA VAL A 124 13.34 3.22 14.36
C VAL A 124 12.65 4.00 13.23
N TRP A 125 12.00 5.13 13.55
CA TRP A 125 11.37 5.97 12.53
C TRP A 125 12.39 6.51 11.54
N GLU A 126 13.56 6.93 11.99
CA GLU A 126 14.65 7.37 11.11
C GLU A 126 15.13 6.23 10.20
N SER A 127 15.22 5.01 10.73
CA SER A 127 15.57 3.84 9.93
C SER A 127 14.51 3.54 8.86
N LEU A 128 13.22 3.64 9.20
CA LEU A 128 12.13 3.44 8.23
C LEU A 128 12.08 4.57 7.19
N ARG A 129 12.32 5.83 7.60
CA ARG A 129 12.47 6.96 6.68
C ARG A 129 13.64 6.74 5.71
N TYR A 130 14.77 6.25 6.21
CA TYR A 130 15.94 5.93 5.40
C TYR A 130 15.62 4.84 4.36
N GLU A 131 14.90 3.79 4.73
CA GLU A 131 14.48 2.76 3.78
C GLU A 131 13.58 3.33 2.67
N ALA A 132 12.63 4.19 3.00
CA ALA A 132 11.80 4.87 2.00
C ALA A 132 12.65 5.78 1.08
N SER A 133 13.67 6.45 1.64
CA SER A 133 14.63 7.27 0.88
C SER A 133 15.45 6.44 -0.11
N GLU A 134 15.96 5.28 0.30
CA GLU A 134 16.69 4.35 -0.57
C GLU A 134 15.81 3.79 -1.71
N MET A 135 14.51 3.81 -1.53
CA MET A 135 13.50 3.50 -2.54
C MET A 135 13.03 4.73 -3.33
N GLN A 136 13.73 5.87 -3.19
CA GLN A 136 13.51 7.14 -3.91
C GLN A 136 12.29 7.96 -3.45
N GLN A 137 11.84 7.79 -2.18
CA GLN A 137 10.88 8.69 -1.55
C GLN A 137 11.39 9.16 -0.20
N GLU A 138 12.24 10.18 -0.19
CA GLU A 138 12.72 10.78 1.04
C GLU A 138 11.70 11.73 1.65
N LEU A 139 11.13 11.36 2.79
CA LEU A 139 10.17 12.20 3.50
C LEU A 139 10.84 13.52 3.94
N GLY A 140 10.24 14.65 3.56
CA GLY A 140 10.77 15.99 3.83
C GLY A 140 11.75 16.54 2.77
N SER A 141 12.17 15.71 1.80
CA SER A 141 13.05 16.12 0.68
C SER A 141 12.36 15.90 -0.66
N ILE A 142 11.42 16.77 -0.97
CA ILE A 142 10.60 16.67 -2.19
C ILE A 142 11.45 17.13 -3.39
N PRO A 143 11.58 16.32 -4.47
CA PRO A 143 12.50 16.63 -5.58
C PRO A 143 12.11 17.85 -6.41
N GLU A 144 10.80 18.16 -6.48
CA GLU A 144 10.25 19.24 -7.30
C GLU A 144 9.13 19.99 -6.58
N VAL A 145 8.87 21.23 -7.00
CA VAL A 145 7.75 22.03 -6.46
C VAL A 145 6.39 21.32 -6.59
N ALA A 146 6.22 20.52 -7.64
CA ALA A 146 5.00 19.76 -7.88
C ALA A 146 4.90 18.47 -7.05
N GLY A 147 5.93 18.06 -6.34
CA GLY A 147 5.97 16.82 -5.57
C GLY A 147 6.89 15.75 -6.17
N TRP A 148 6.66 14.50 -5.81
CA TRP A 148 7.33 13.35 -6.43
C TRP A 148 6.73 13.05 -7.80
N TYR A 149 7.59 12.78 -8.79
CA TYR A 149 7.20 12.52 -10.18
C TYR A 149 6.11 11.48 -10.33
N ALA A 150 6.15 10.41 -9.55
CA ALA A 150 5.18 9.33 -9.59
C ALA A 150 3.72 9.75 -9.29
N TYR A 151 3.50 10.91 -8.70
CA TYR A 151 2.15 11.43 -8.45
C TYR A 151 1.58 12.28 -9.59
N TYR A 152 2.41 12.76 -10.51
CA TYR A 152 1.93 13.68 -11.54
C TYR A 152 2.52 13.50 -12.93
N GLN A 153 3.67 12.82 -13.06
CA GLN A 153 4.37 12.75 -14.34
C GLN A 153 3.73 11.70 -15.26
N GLU A 154 3.14 12.19 -16.34
CA GLU A 154 2.60 11.35 -17.41
C GLU A 154 3.72 10.79 -18.31
N PRO A 155 3.54 9.62 -18.91
CA PRO A 155 2.39 8.70 -18.78
C PRO A 155 2.55 7.65 -17.69
N ALA A 156 3.69 7.60 -17.00
CA ALA A 156 4.08 6.49 -16.14
C ALA A 156 3.48 6.55 -14.73
N PHE A 157 3.26 7.77 -14.18
CA PHE A 157 2.72 7.93 -12.82
C PHE A 157 3.38 6.98 -11.81
N HIS A 158 2.57 6.21 -11.04
CA HIS A 158 3.04 5.30 -10.01
C HIS A 158 4.04 4.22 -10.49
N GLU A 159 4.10 3.93 -11.80
CA GLU A 159 5.11 3.01 -12.35
C GLU A 159 6.54 3.51 -12.10
N LEU A 160 6.73 4.82 -11.92
CA LEU A 160 8.01 5.41 -11.58
C LEU A 160 8.55 4.99 -10.20
N TRP A 161 7.71 4.44 -9.32
CA TRP A 161 8.17 3.91 -8.03
C TRP A 161 8.99 2.62 -8.14
N ILE A 162 8.91 1.91 -9.28
CA ILE A 162 9.64 0.65 -9.47
C ILE A 162 10.60 0.74 -10.66
N ASN A 163 11.85 0.44 -10.38
CA ASN A 163 12.92 0.17 -11.32
C ASN A 163 13.81 -0.94 -10.76
N THR A 164 14.84 -1.35 -11.49
CA THR A 164 15.73 -2.44 -11.07
C THR A 164 16.40 -2.19 -9.72
N SER A 165 16.72 -0.95 -9.38
CA SER A 165 17.32 -0.57 -8.10
C SER A 165 16.29 -0.59 -6.98
N THR A 166 15.16 0.12 -7.15
CA THR A 166 14.14 0.25 -6.10
C THR A 166 13.44 -1.07 -5.81
N TYR A 167 13.20 -1.92 -6.82
CA TYR A 167 12.67 -3.27 -6.59
C TYR A 167 13.61 -4.13 -5.74
N THR A 168 14.90 -4.09 -6.05
CA THR A 168 15.91 -4.81 -5.25
C THR A 168 15.95 -4.30 -3.81
N ARG A 169 15.86 -2.97 -3.60
CA ARG A 169 15.83 -2.37 -2.27
C ARG A 169 14.59 -2.77 -1.47
N ARG A 170 13.44 -2.84 -2.12
CA ARG A 170 12.20 -3.33 -1.49
C ARG A 170 12.37 -4.75 -0.96
N ASN A 171 12.92 -5.65 -1.77
CA ASN A 171 13.15 -7.04 -1.38
C ASN A 171 14.20 -7.15 -0.26
N ILE A 172 15.29 -6.38 -0.31
CA ILE A 172 16.27 -6.34 0.78
C ILE A 172 15.63 -5.88 2.10
N PHE A 173 14.76 -4.86 2.04
CA PHE A 173 14.05 -4.37 3.22
C PHE A 173 13.13 -5.43 3.81
N THR A 174 12.26 -6.06 3.01
CA THR A 174 11.35 -7.12 3.50
C THR A 174 12.10 -8.34 4.01
N ASP A 175 13.16 -8.75 3.32
CA ASP A 175 14.02 -9.86 3.73
C ASP A 175 14.67 -9.59 5.10
N ARG A 176 15.16 -8.36 5.31
CA ARG A 176 15.71 -7.96 6.61
C ARG A 176 14.63 -7.94 7.68
N MET A 177 13.47 -7.38 7.40
CA MET A 177 12.39 -7.27 8.38
C MET A 177 11.88 -8.62 8.88
N ILE A 178 11.94 -9.69 8.05
CA ILE A 178 11.50 -11.03 8.47
C ILE A 178 12.63 -11.87 9.08
N ALA A 179 13.89 -11.58 8.75
CA ALA A 179 15.04 -12.33 9.27
C ALA A 179 15.58 -11.72 10.57
N ASP A 180 16.04 -10.50 10.51
CA ASP A 180 16.84 -9.85 11.56
C ASP A 180 16.13 -8.64 12.18
N GLY A 181 15.26 -7.97 11.43
CA GLY A 181 14.59 -6.74 11.82
C GLY A 181 15.51 -5.51 11.86
N ILE A 182 15.03 -4.48 12.56
CA ILE A 182 15.76 -3.25 12.87
C ILE A 182 16.04 -3.22 14.35
N THR A 183 17.32 -3.29 14.75
CA THR A 183 17.72 -3.27 16.15
C THR A 183 18.25 -1.89 16.55
N HIS A 184 17.71 -1.34 17.64
CA HIS A 184 18.21 -0.13 18.28
C HIS A 184 18.10 -0.27 19.79
N ASN A 185 19.16 0.07 20.54
CA ASN A 185 19.23 0.01 22.02
C ASN A 185 18.65 -1.31 22.60
N MET A 186 19.06 -2.46 22.07
CA MET A 186 18.59 -3.80 22.46
C MET A 186 17.10 -4.07 22.19
N GLN A 187 16.37 -3.15 21.57
CA GLN A 187 15.03 -3.36 21.05
C GLN A 187 15.12 -3.79 19.60
N ASN A 188 14.43 -4.84 19.24
CA ASN A 188 14.39 -5.34 17.86
C ASN A 188 12.97 -5.24 17.29
N VAL A 189 12.83 -4.51 16.21
CA VAL A 189 11.60 -4.36 15.44
C VAL A 189 11.67 -5.33 14.26
N VAL A 190 10.98 -6.44 14.38
CA VAL A 190 11.04 -7.56 13.45
C VAL A 190 9.64 -8.11 13.20
N ILE A 191 9.39 -8.67 12.02
CA ILE A 191 8.16 -9.42 11.75
C ILE A 191 8.20 -10.72 12.57
N ASP A 192 7.16 -10.98 13.35
CA ASP A 192 6.93 -12.29 13.97
C ASP A 192 5.99 -13.12 13.08
N PRO A 193 6.52 -14.01 12.23
CA PRO A 193 5.71 -14.78 11.30
C PRO A 193 4.84 -15.83 12.00
N ILE A 194 5.21 -16.27 13.19
CA ILE A 194 4.39 -17.18 14.00
C ILE A 194 3.17 -16.44 14.53
N SER A 195 3.35 -15.25 15.08
CA SER A 195 2.25 -14.43 15.58
C SER A 195 1.28 -14.06 14.47
N PHE A 196 1.77 -13.75 13.27
CA PHE A 196 0.92 -13.48 12.12
C PHE A 196 0.12 -14.73 11.71
N ALA A 197 0.77 -15.88 11.57
CA ALA A 197 0.12 -17.13 11.19
C ALA A 197 -0.93 -17.58 12.24
N ASP A 198 -0.64 -17.39 13.52
CA ASP A 198 -1.52 -17.81 14.62
C ASP A 198 -2.85 -17.01 14.70
N GLN A 199 -2.91 -15.85 14.05
CA GLN A 199 -4.14 -15.05 13.91
C GLN A 199 -5.06 -15.53 12.78
N LEU A 200 -4.57 -16.39 11.89
CA LEU A 200 -5.36 -16.93 10.80
C LEU A 200 -6.31 -18.02 11.28
N PRO A 201 -7.47 -18.21 10.64
CA PRO A 201 -8.48 -19.18 11.08
C PRO A 201 -8.01 -20.64 11.12
N ASN A 202 -7.13 -21.06 10.22
CA ASN A 202 -6.69 -22.45 10.13
C ASN A 202 -5.20 -22.58 9.74
N PRO A 203 -4.27 -22.14 10.60
CA PRO A 203 -2.84 -22.11 10.28
C PRO A 203 -2.19 -23.52 10.23
N GLY A 204 -2.81 -24.52 10.81
CA GLY A 204 -2.33 -25.92 10.78
C GLY A 204 -2.59 -26.63 9.45
N ASP A 205 -3.55 -26.17 8.66
CA ASP A 205 -3.77 -26.64 7.29
C ASP A 205 -2.93 -25.80 6.31
N PRO A 206 -1.97 -26.39 5.56
CA PRO A 206 -1.12 -25.64 4.66
C PRO A 206 -1.88 -24.93 3.54
N ASN A 207 -3.01 -25.46 3.08
CA ASN A 207 -3.85 -24.84 2.07
C ASN A 207 -4.59 -23.62 2.65
N GLY A 208 -5.15 -23.78 3.84
CA GLY A 208 -5.79 -22.71 4.60
C GLY A 208 -4.82 -21.58 4.92
N LEU A 209 -3.65 -21.91 5.47
CA LEU A 209 -2.59 -20.95 5.79
C LEU A 209 -2.19 -20.11 4.55
N ILE A 210 -1.91 -20.76 3.43
CA ILE A 210 -1.48 -20.07 2.21
C ILE A 210 -2.61 -19.19 1.66
N THR A 211 -3.83 -19.73 1.54
CA THR A 211 -4.96 -18.99 0.99
C THR A 211 -5.24 -17.73 1.80
N GLN A 212 -5.33 -17.86 3.11
CA GLN A 212 -5.63 -16.75 4.01
C GLN A 212 -4.48 -15.72 4.08
N SER A 213 -3.22 -16.18 4.05
CA SER A 213 -2.07 -15.28 3.97
C SER A 213 -2.07 -14.47 2.68
N LEU A 214 -2.35 -15.10 1.55
CA LEU A 214 -2.40 -14.42 0.25
C LEU A 214 -3.58 -13.45 0.16
N GLU A 215 -4.75 -13.77 0.75
CA GLU A 215 -5.92 -12.87 0.80
C GLU A 215 -5.65 -11.60 1.61
N ILE A 216 -4.78 -11.66 2.62
CA ILE A 216 -4.40 -10.49 3.43
C ILE A 216 -3.28 -9.70 2.74
N LEU A 217 -2.26 -10.39 2.23
CA LEU A 217 -1.02 -9.77 1.80
C LEU A 217 -1.03 -9.35 0.33
N LEU A 218 -1.85 -9.98 -0.51
CA LEU A 218 -1.88 -9.69 -1.93
C LEU A 218 -3.23 -9.16 -2.37
N ARG A 219 -3.18 -8.15 -3.20
CA ARG A 219 -4.37 -7.61 -3.84
C ARG A 219 -4.95 -8.54 -4.91
N TYR A 220 -4.08 -9.16 -5.67
CA TYR A 220 -4.47 -10.06 -6.75
C TYR A 220 -4.37 -11.51 -6.34
N PRO A 221 -5.40 -12.32 -6.65
CA PRO A 221 -5.34 -13.74 -6.38
C PRO A 221 -4.31 -14.40 -7.30
N LEU A 222 -3.45 -15.22 -6.70
CA LEU A 222 -2.53 -16.06 -7.46
C LEU A 222 -3.28 -17.24 -8.09
N SER A 223 -2.75 -17.72 -9.20
CA SER A 223 -3.23 -18.96 -9.84
C SER A 223 -3.11 -20.14 -8.89
N GLU A 224 -3.91 -21.18 -9.11
CA GLU A 224 -3.83 -22.40 -8.32
C GLU A 224 -2.46 -23.08 -8.43
N SER A 225 -1.84 -23.06 -9.62
CA SER A 225 -0.48 -23.57 -9.81
C SER A 225 0.58 -22.81 -9.02
N ALA A 226 0.44 -21.49 -8.91
CA ALA A 226 1.35 -20.68 -8.09
C ALA A 226 1.16 -20.96 -6.59
N ARG A 227 -0.09 -21.10 -6.12
CA ARG A 227 -0.37 -21.48 -4.74
C ARG A 227 0.17 -22.86 -4.40
N GLU A 228 0.01 -23.82 -5.29
CA GLU A 228 0.57 -25.16 -5.10
C GLU A 228 2.10 -25.16 -5.10
N PHE A 229 2.73 -24.34 -5.94
CA PHE A 229 4.19 -24.14 -5.91
C PHE A 229 4.64 -23.55 -4.57
N ILE A 230 3.98 -22.52 -4.06
CA ILE A 230 4.28 -21.92 -2.76
C ILE A 230 4.16 -22.95 -1.65
N LYS A 231 3.09 -23.76 -1.66
CA LYS A 231 2.89 -24.84 -0.69
C LYS A 231 4.04 -25.84 -0.72
N ARG A 232 4.27 -26.47 -1.87
CA ARG A 232 5.23 -27.57 -1.98
C ARG A 232 6.67 -27.13 -1.86
N SER A 233 7.03 -26.11 -2.63
CA SER A 233 8.44 -25.73 -2.75
C SER A 233 8.92 -24.86 -1.60
N ILE A 234 8.04 -24.01 -1.05
CA ILE A 234 8.41 -23.05 -0.02
C ILE A 234 8.02 -23.57 1.37
N LEU A 235 6.71 -23.66 1.68
CA LEU A 235 6.22 -24.02 3.02
C LEU A 235 6.63 -25.44 3.41
N LEU A 236 6.42 -26.41 2.52
CA LEU A 236 6.74 -27.82 2.77
C LEU A 236 8.22 -28.14 2.48
N SER A 237 9.03 -27.20 2.00
CA SER A 237 10.45 -27.40 1.67
C SER A 237 10.69 -28.62 0.75
N GLY A 238 9.83 -28.78 -0.28
CA GLY A 238 9.91 -29.89 -1.24
C GLY A 238 9.21 -31.18 -0.79
N GLN A 239 8.62 -31.24 0.38
CA GLN A 239 7.86 -32.42 0.82
C GLN A 239 6.52 -32.49 0.06
N LEU A 240 6.04 -33.73 -0.17
CA LEU A 240 4.85 -33.97 -1.01
C LEU A 240 3.55 -33.99 -0.23
N GLN A 241 3.59 -34.22 1.08
CA GLN A 241 2.39 -34.46 1.89
C GLN A 241 2.15 -33.32 2.86
N ASP A 242 0.91 -32.89 2.93
CA ASP A 242 0.46 -31.76 3.75
C ASP A 242 0.71 -31.98 5.26
N TYR A 243 0.67 -33.24 5.74
CA TYR A 243 0.91 -33.57 7.14
C TYR A 243 2.31 -33.15 7.66
N TYR A 244 3.27 -32.93 6.80
CA TYR A 244 4.58 -32.42 7.23
C TYR A 244 4.50 -31.02 7.84
N TRP A 245 3.59 -30.20 7.35
CA TRP A 245 3.32 -28.91 7.96
C TRP A 245 2.41 -29.06 9.17
N THR A 246 1.27 -29.75 9.02
CA THR A 246 0.27 -29.94 10.08
C THR A 246 0.92 -30.52 11.35
N ASN A 247 1.70 -31.58 11.22
CA ASN A 247 2.39 -32.19 12.36
C ASN A 247 3.41 -31.22 13.00
N ALA A 248 4.14 -30.43 12.20
CA ALA A 248 5.09 -29.45 12.75
C ALA A 248 4.36 -28.34 13.53
N TRP A 249 3.24 -27.85 12.97
CA TRP A 249 2.41 -26.85 13.64
C TRP A 249 1.78 -27.38 14.92
N ASP A 250 1.19 -28.59 14.89
CA ASP A 250 0.57 -29.22 16.04
C ASP A 250 1.58 -29.52 17.16
N ALA A 251 2.77 -29.98 16.81
CA ALA A 251 3.86 -30.20 17.78
C ALA A 251 4.27 -28.90 18.48
N PHE A 252 4.41 -27.79 17.71
CA PHE A 252 4.67 -26.48 18.27
C PHE A 252 3.52 -26.01 19.17
N LYS A 253 2.26 -26.15 18.76
CA LYS A 253 1.09 -25.72 19.55
C LYS A 253 0.93 -26.56 20.82
N ALA A 254 1.26 -27.84 20.79
CA ALA A 254 1.23 -28.72 21.96
C ALA A 254 2.27 -28.35 23.01
N ASN A 255 3.45 -27.86 22.60
CA ASN A 255 4.51 -27.40 23.53
C ASN A 255 5.25 -26.19 22.93
N PRO A 256 4.71 -24.96 23.06
CA PRO A 256 5.36 -23.74 22.55
C PRO A 256 6.75 -23.45 23.14
N ALA A 257 7.09 -24.05 24.27
CA ALA A 257 8.40 -23.92 24.91
C ALA A 257 9.47 -24.83 24.26
N ASP A 258 9.08 -25.79 23.44
CA ASP A 258 10.02 -26.62 22.68
C ASP A 258 10.68 -25.79 21.58
N MET A 259 11.92 -25.42 21.81
CA MET A 259 12.71 -24.60 20.89
C MET A 259 12.93 -25.29 19.53
N GLY A 260 12.99 -26.64 19.48
CA GLY A 260 13.15 -27.40 18.25
C GLY A 260 11.88 -27.32 17.38
N ALA A 261 10.71 -27.61 17.99
CA ALA A 261 9.42 -27.51 17.31
C ALA A 261 9.15 -26.08 16.83
N ARG A 262 9.43 -25.07 17.69
CA ARG A 262 9.29 -23.66 17.34
C ARG A 262 10.20 -23.26 16.18
N GLN A 263 11.46 -23.71 16.16
CA GLN A 263 12.42 -23.35 15.10
C GLN A 263 12.02 -23.92 13.74
N ILE A 264 11.43 -25.13 13.70
CA ILE A 264 10.93 -25.74 12.45
C ILE A 264 9.82 -24.86 11.85
N VAL A 265 8.83 -24.49 12.68
CA VAL A 265 7.71 -23.64 12.25
C VAL A 265 8.22 -22.25 11.84
N LEU A 266 9.08 -21.63 12.65
CA LEU A 266 9.65 -20.30 12.36
C LEU A 266 10.37 -20.27 11.03
N THR A 267 11.27 -21.22 10.78
CA THR A 267 12.05 -21.27 9.53
C THR A 267 11.16 -21.41 8.30
N ARG A 268 10.12 -22.26 8.37
CA ARG A 268 9.18 -22.44 7.26
C ARG A 268 8.32 -21.21 7.00
N LEU A 269 7.82 -20.57 8.05
CA LEU A 269 7.04 -19.33 7.93
C LEU A 269 7.90 -18.17 7.44
N GLN A 270 9.15 -18.04 7.90
CA GLN A 270 10.07 -17.06 7.37
C GLN A 270 10.30 -17.25 5.87
N ALA A 271 10.50 -18.48 5.42
CA ALA A 271 10.64 -18.77 3.99
C ALA A 271 9.36 -18.44 3.21
N LEU A 272 8.19 -18.80 3.74
CA LEU A 272 6.90 -18.52 3.13
C LEU A 272 6.66 -17.02 2.95
N TYR A 273 6.74 -16.24 4.03
CA TYR A 273 6.44 -14.81 3.97
C TYR A 273 7.51 -14.01 3.24
N LYS A 274 8.79 -14.40 3.37
CA LYS A 274 9.85 -13.85 2.52
C LYS A 274 9.51 -14.02 1.04
N TYR A 275 9.09 -15.22 0.63
CA TYR A 275 8.73 -15.50 -0.76
C TYR A 275 7.53 -14.63 -1.20
N ILE A 276 6.47 -14.56 -0.38
CA ILE A 276 5.26 -13.77 -0.69
C ILE A 276 5.62 -12.28 -0.83
N MET A 277 6.39 -11.71 0.09
CA MET A 277 6.79 -10.29 0.06
C MET A 277 7.70 -9.93 -1.13
N ASN A 278 8.37 -10.92 -1.72
CA ASN A 278 9.19 -10.75 -2.92
C ASN A 278 8.42 -10.96 -4.24
N LEU A 279 7.12 -11.31 -4.19
CA LEU A 279 6.28 -11.35 -5.37
C LEU A 279 5.96 -9.93 -5.87
N LEU A 280 5.80 -9.77 -7.18
CA LEU A 280 5.42 -8.49 -7.78
C LEU A 280 4.05 -8.00 -7.25
N GLU A 281 3.14 -8.92 -7.00
CA GLU A 281 1.80 -8.67 -6.49
C GLU A 281 1.80 -8.03 -5.10
N TYR A 282 2.82 -8.28 -4.27
CA TYR A 282 2.95 -7.67 -2.94
C TYR A 282 3.25 -6.16 -3.01
N HIS A 283 3.84 -5.70 -4.10
CA HIS A 283 4.16 -4.29 -4.31
C HIS A 283 2.97 -3.45 -4.80
N LEU A 284 1.80 -4.06 -4.97
CA LEU A 284 0.59 -3.42 -5.44
C LEU A 284 -0.33 -3.04 -4.27
N CYS A 285 -1.01 -1.89 -4.40
CA CYS A 285 -2.04 -1.44 -3.48
C CYS A 285 -3.36 -1.14 -4.19
N TYR A 286 -4.36 -0.79 -3.40
CA TYR A 286 -5.68 -0.35 -3.88
C TYR A 286 -5.61 1.01 -4.54
#